data_0812cb367c9850d63d5427304bb4ba95
#
_entry.id   0812cb367c9850d63d5427304bb4ba95
#
_cell.length_a   1.000
_cell.length_b   1.000
_cell.length_c   1.000
_cell.angle_alpha   90.00
_cell.angle_beta   90.00
_cell.angle_gamma   90.00
#
_symmetry.space_group_name_H-M   'P 1'
#
loop_
_entity.id
_entity.type
_entity.pdbx_description
1 polymer ?
#
loop_
_entity_poly.entity_id
_entity_poly.type
_entity_poly.pdbx_seq_one_letter_code
_entity_poly.pdbx_strand_id
1 'polypeptide(L)'
;MSKYRVIQLTNKTIGAVAVNGFMPFGNVTRKVQENACGCCTFNVTTSNADTVNLNEVGNYDVTYSASLTANGAGEVAVALIVNGTNVYEVSTTAASGDVVNVTLPYQVRVCPNCSGLPNNCPVAIQVQLTGVAITAGTSNLLIERVY
;
A
#
# COMPACT_ATOMS: atom_id res chain seq x y z
N MET A 1 19.72 19.24 -5.42
CA MET A 1 18.53 19.29 -6.28
C MET A 1 17.50 18.29 -5.79
N SER A 2 16.30 18.77 -5.51
CA SER A 2 15.20 17.89 -5.09
C SER A 2 14.78 17.02 -6.25
N LYS A 3 14.65 15.73 -6.01
CA LYS A 3 14.25 14.77 -7.04
C LYS A 3 12.87 14.24 -6.72
N TYR A 4 11.94 14.52 -7.59
CA TYR A 4 10.57 14.06 -7.43
C TYR A 4 10.49 12.56 -7.74
N ARG A 5 9.93 11.82 -6.80
CA ARG A 5 9.73 10.38 -6.94
C ARG A 5 8.30 10.06 -6.58
N VAL A 6 7.60 9.41 -7.47
CA VAL A 6 6.22 9.00 -7.22
C VAL A 6 5.94 7.67 -7.92
N ILE A 7 5.14 6.85 -7.26
CA ILE A 7 4.52 5.69 -7.90
C ILE A 7 3.05 5.67 -7.52
N GLN A 8 2.20 5.38 -8.50
CA GLN A 8 0.77 5.22 -8.32
C GLN A 8 0.33 3.91 -8.93
N LEU A 9 -0.40 3.14 -8.15
CA LEU A 9 -1.00 1.88 -8.61
C LEU A 9 -2.50 1.97 -8.43
N THR A 10 -3.24 1.57 -9.45
CA THR A 10 -4.69 1.60 -9.44
C THR A 10 -5.22 0.21 -9.73
N ASN A 11 -6.18 -0.24 -8.93
CA ASN A 11 -6.88 -1.48 -9.16
C ASN A 11 -8.37 -1.18 -9.33
N LYS A 12 -8.88 -1.42 -10.53
CA LYS A 12 -10.29 -1.17 -10.86
C LYS A 12 -11.17 -2.37 -10.54
N THR A 13 -10.58 -3.53 -10.28
CA THR A 13 -11.31 -4.78 -10.08
C THR A 13 -10.63 -5.65 -9.04
N ILE A 14 -10.76 -5.27 -7.78
CA ILE A 14 -10.35 -6.14 -6.69
C ILE A 14 -11.43 -7.22 -6.57
N GLY A 15 -11.02 -8.47 -6.64
CA GLY A 15 -11.91 -9.59 -6.40
C GLY A 15 -12.08 -9.86 -4.91
N ALA A 16 -12.54 -11.08 -4.59
CA ALA A 16 -12.67 -11.50 -3.20
C ALA A 16 -11.32 -11.55 -2.50
N VAL A 17 -11.26 -10.99 -1.30
CA VAL A 17 -10.07 -11.08 -0.43
C VAL A 17 -10.53 -11.60 0.92
N ALA A 18 -9.87 -12.65 1.39
CA ALA A 18 -10.14 -13.25 2.70
C ALA A 18 -9.55 -12.39 3.82
N VAL A 19 -10.04 -12.59 5.04
CA VAL A 19 -9.44 -11.97 6.23
C VAL A 19 -7.96 -12.34 6.30
N ASN A 20 -7.13 -11.35 6.61
CA ASN A 20 -5.67 -11.44 6.64
C ASN A 20 -5.00 -11.61 5.27
N GLY A 21 -5.76 -11.56 4.19
CA GLY A 21 -5.18 -11.52 2.84
C GLY A 21 -4.61 -10.14 2.52
N PHE A 22 -3.64 -10.09 1.63
CA PHE A 22 -3.07 -8.84 1.17
C PHE A 22 -3.88 -8.28 0.01
N MET A 23 -4.04 -6.96 0.02
CA MET A 23 -4.81 -6.27 -1.02
C MET A 23 -3.98 -6.16 -2.30
N PRO A 24 -4.50 -6.61 -3.44
CA PRO A 24 -3.80 -6.42 -4.71
C PRO A 24 -3.88 -4.96 -5.13
N PHE A 25 -2.72 -4.38 -5.45
CA PHE A 25 -2.61 -2.97 -5.83
C PHE A 25 -2.98 -2.71 -7.29
N GLY A 26 -3.06 -3.75 -8.11
CA GLY A 26 -3.36 -3.62 -9.52
C GLY A 26 -2.13 -3.23 -10.36
N ASN A 27 -2.31 -2.26 -11.22
CA ASN A 27 -1.29 -1.89 -12.20
C ASN A 27 -0.71 -0.51 -11.90
N VAL A 28 0.56 -0.35 -12.23
CA VAL A 28 1.23 0.95 -12.16
C VAL A 28 0.60 1.87 -13.20
N THR A 29 0.00 2.97 -12.75
CA THR A 29 -0.61 3.98 -13.63
C THR A 29 0.26 5.22 -13.76
N ARG A 30 1.18 5.44 -12.81
CA ARG A 30 2.13 6.54 -12.89
C ARG A 30 3.39 6.16 -12.13
N LYS A 31 4.54 6.43 -12.72
CA LYS A 31 5.83 6.17 -12.08
C LYS A 31 6.83 7.21 -12.55
N VAL A 32 7.34 8.00 -11.60
CA VAL A 32 8.40 8.96 -11.85
C VAL A 32 9.56 8.62 -10.93
N GLN A 33 10.68 8.24 -11.51
CA GLN A 33 11.90 7.97 -10.77
C GLN A 33 13.09 8.32 -11.65
N GLU A 34 14.13 8.86 -11.03
CA GLU A 34 15.37 9.11 -11.75
C GLU A 34 16.26 7.89 -11.69
N ASN A 35 16.75 7.48 -12.85
CA ASN A 35 17.75 6.42 -12.97
C ASN A 35 19.14 7.01 -12.94
N ALA A 36 19.54 7.55 -11.81
CA ALA A 36 20.87 8.14 -11.67
C ALA A 36 21.97 7.09 -11.62
N CYS A 37 21.67 5.86 -11.26
CA CYS A 37 22.68 4.83 -11.03
C CYS A 37 22.17 3.40 -11.27
N GLY A 38 21.18 3.25 -12.11
CA GLY A 38 20.61 1.94 -12.40
C GLY A 38 19.77 1.34 -11.29
N CYS A 39 19.55 2.06 -10.20
CA CYS A 39 18.72 1.61 -9.08
C CYS A 39 17.33 2.21 -9.22
N CYS A 40 16.31 1.38 -9.16
CA CYS A 40 14.92 1.84 -9.16
C CYS A 40 14.52 2.26 -7.76
N THR A 41 13.94 3.45 -7.62
CA THR A 41 13.37 3.91 -6.35
C THR A 41 12.26 2.97 -5.89
N PHE A 42 11.42 2.56 -6.85
CA PHE A 42 10.28 1.68 -6.59
C PHE A 42 10.43 0.40 -7.39
N ASN A 43 10.12 -0.72 -6.79
CA ASN A 43 10.11 -2.01 -7.47
C ASN A 43 8.77 -2.70 -7.26
N VAL A 44 8.07 -2.95 -8.38
CA VAL A 44 6.83 -3.72 -8.42
C VAL A 44 7.03 -4.80 -9.47
N THR A 45 6.97 -6.06 -9.05
CA THR A 45 7.43 -7.18 -9.89
C THR A 45 6.46 -7.58 -10.97
N THR A 46 5.15 -7.42 -10.76
CA THR A 46 4.13 -7.87 -11.72
C THR A 46 2.92 -6.95 -11.71
N SER A 47 2.06 -7.09 -12.73
CA SER A 47 0.73 -6.50 -12.69
C SER A 47 -0.09 -7.14 -11.56
N ASN A 48 -0.98 -6.37 -10.95
CA ASN A 48 -1.80 -6.80 -9.82
C ASN A 48 -0.96 -7.23 -8.60
N ALA A 49 0.20 -6.61 -8.44
CA ALA A 49 1.11 -6.90 -7.32
C ALA A 49 0.49 -6.46 -5.99
N ASP A 50 0.89 -7.11 -4.92
CA ASP A 50 0.48 -6.75 -3.56
C ASP A 50 1.63 -6.16 -2.73
N THR A 51 2.78 -5.93 -3.35
CA THR A 51 3.98 -5.43 -2.66
C THR A 51 4.67 -4.38 -3.50
N VAL A 52 4.99 -3.25 -2.87
CA VAL A 52 5.84 -2.22 -3.46
C VAL A 52 7.09 -2.10 -2.60
N ASN A 53 8.26 -2.25 -3.21
CA ASN A 53 9.54 -2.11 -2.52
C ASN A 53 10.08 -0.70 -2.71
N LEU A 54 10.48 -0.06 -1.60
CA LEU A 54 11.14 1.24 -1.59
C LEU A 54 12.63 1.00 -1.41
N ASN A 55 13.42 1.31 -2.44
CA ASN A 55 14.84 0.99 -2.50
C ASN A 55 15.75 2.18 -2.24
N GLU A 56 15.20 3.37 -2.18
CA GLU A 56 15.98 4.60 -1.99
C GLU A 56 15.67 5.21 -0.63
N VAL A 57 16.72 5.66 0.04
CA VAL A 57 16.61 6.33 1.35
C VAL A 57 15.79 7.60 1.24
N GLY A 58 14.94 7.85 2.19
CA GLY A 58 14.13 9.06 2.24
C GLY A 58 12.86 8.90 3.05
N ASN A 59 12.06 9.94 3.05
CA ASN A 59 10.73 9.93 3.64
C ASN A 59 9.69 9.86 2.54
N TYR A 60 8.71 8.99 2.70
CA TYR A 60 7.68 8.72 1.70
C TYR A 60 6.31 8.93 2.30
N ASP A 61 5.47 9.70 1.62
CA ASP A 61 4.05 9.75 1.93
C ASP A 61 3.34 8.62 1.20
N VAL A 62 2.67 7.78 1.97
CA VAL A 62 1.90 6.63 1.46
C VAL A 62 0.44 6.93 1.70
N THR A 63 -0.36 6.89 0.64
CA THR A 63 -1.81 7.05 0.74
C THR A 63 -2.49 5.92 -0.01
N TYR A 64 -3.23 5.10 0.72
CA TYR A 64 -4.04 4.03 0.15
C TYR A 64 -5.51 4.38 0.33
N SER A 65 -6.26 4.41 -0.76
CA SER A 65 -7.70 4.67 -0.76
C SER A 65 -8.40 3.53 -1.46
N ALA A 66 -9.48 3.04 -0.88
CA ALA A 66 -10.21 1.92 -1.46
C ALA A 66 -11.70 2.05 -1.20
N SER A 67 -12.50 1.55 -2.16
CA SER A 67 -13.92 1.29 -2.01
C SER A 67 -14.10 -0.21 -1.99
N LEU A 68 -14.61 -0.76 -0.89
CA LEU A 68 -14.64 -2.20 -0.66
C LEU A 68 -16.06 -2.65 -0.33
N THR A 69 -16.48 -3.78 -0.92
CA THR A 69 -17.77 -4.38 -0.65
C THR A 69 -17.62 -5.45 0.43
N ALA A 70 -18.29 -5.27 1.56
CA ALA A 70 -18.20 -6.18 2.69
C ALA A 70 -18.89 -7.52 2.39
N ASN A 71 -18.26 -8.63 2.73
CA ASN A 71 -18.85 -9.98 2.60
C ASN A 71 -19.56 -10.42 3.88
N GLY A 72 -19.68 -9.55 4.85
CA GLY A 72 -20.36 -9.86 6.11
C GLY A 72 -20.47 -8.61 6.94
N ALA A 73 -21.31 -8.67 7.98
CA ALA A 73 -21.45 -7.57 8.91
C ALA A 73 -20.22 -7.49 9.83
N GLY A 74 -19.76 -6.29 10.11
CA GLY A 74 -18.63 -6.06 10.97
C GLY A 74 -17.79 -4.89 10.48
N GLU A 75 -16.52 -4.86 10.86
CA GLU A 75 -15.64 -3.80 10.44
C GLU A 75 -14.82 -4.22 9.22
N VAL A 76 -14.86 -3.39 8.17
CA VAL A 76 -13.91 -3.48 7.07
C VAL A 76 -12.68 -2.70 7.50
N ALA A 77 -11.57 -3.40 7.68
CA ALA A 77 -10.34 -2.80 8.18
C ALA A 77 -9.17 -3.14 7.27
N VAL A 78 -8.32 -2.16 7.03
CA VAL A 78 -7.08 -2.33 6.28
C VAL A 78 -5.91 -1.82 7.10
N ALA A 79 -4.79 -2.52 7.03
CA ALA A 79 -3.59 -2.19 7.77
C ALA A 79 -2.42 -2.00 6.81
N LEU A 80 -1.61 -0.99 7.09
CA LEU A 80 -0.35 -0.80 6.38
C LEU A 80 0.71 -1.69 7.01
N ILE A 81 1.30 -2.53 6.19
CA ILE A 81 2.34 -3.47 6.59
C ILE A 81 3.67 -2.99 6.01
N VAL A 82 4.61 -2.69 6.88
CA VAL A 82 5.95 -2.23 6.51
C VAL A 82 6.95 -3.29 6.95
N ASN A 83 7.57 -3.97 6.00
CA ASN A 83 8.49 -5.10 6.25
C ASN A 83 7.89 -6.13 7.23
N GLY A 84 6.63 -6.48 7.00
CA GLY A 84 5.94 -7.49 7.80
C GLY A 84 5.33 -6.98 9.11
N THR A 85 5.50 -5.71 9.44
CA THR A 85 4.98 -5.13 10.68
C THR A 85 3.77 -4.25 10.39
N ASN A 86 2.67 -4.47 11.11
CA ASN A 86 1.49 -3.61 11.06
C ASN A 86 1.81 -2.30 11.78
N VAL A 87 1.88 -1.20 11.02
CA VAL A 87 2.24 0.11 11.56
C VAL A 87 1.05 1.05 11.70
N TYR A 88 -0.04 0.80 10.97
CA TYR A 88 -1.22 1.64 11.02
C TYR A 88 -2.43 0.91 10.44
N GLU A 89 -3.59 1.12 11.05
CA GLU A 89 -4.82 0.44 10.66
C GLU A 89 -5.99 1.42 10.69
N VAL A 90 -6.88 1.32 9.70
CA VAL A 90 -8.12 2.09 9.64
C VAL A 90 -9.29 1.13 9.44
N SER A 91 -10.46 1.47 9.98
CA SER A 91 -11.63 0.61 9.88
C SER A 91 -12.92 1.40 9.72
N THR A 92 -13.91 0.77 9.13
CA THR A 92 -15.25 1.33 8.95
C THR A 92 -16.27 0.22 9.16
N THR A 93 -17.29 0.49 9.97
CA THR A 93 -18.36 -0.47 10.22
C THR A 93 -19.24 -0.64 8.98
N ALA A 94 -19.58 -1.88 8.65
CA ALA A 94 -20.36 -2.22 7.47
C ALA A 94 -21.38 -3.31 7.79
N ALA A 95 -22.50 -3.28 7.08
CA ALA A 95 -23.39 -4.43 6.96
C ALA A 95 -22.97 -5.27 5.75
N SER A 96 -23.42 -6.52 5.70
CA SER A 96 -23.13 -7.40 4.57
C SER A 96 -23.61 -6.76 3.26
N GLY A 97 -22.74 -6.70 2.27
CA GLY A 97 -23.03 -6.12 0.97
C GLY A 97 -22.84 -4.61 0.87
N ASP A 98 -22.55 -3.93 1.98
CA ASP A 98 -22.27 -2.50 1.95
C ASP A 98 -20.95 -2.21 1.25
N VAL A 99 -20.94 -1.09 0.50
CA VAL A 99 -19.71 -0.54 -0.06
C VAL A 99 -19.22 0.56 0.88
N VAL A 100 -18.01 0.40 1.38
CA VAL A 100 -17.40 1.37 2.29
C VAL A 100 -16.11 1.91 1.71
N ASN A 101 -15.79 3.16 2.07
CA ASN A 101 -14.56 3.80 1.66
C ASN A 101 -13.59 3.82 2.84
N VAL A 102 -12.36 3.41 2.58
CA VAL A 102 -11.28 3.47 3.57
C VAL A 102 -10.14 4.29 2.98
N THR A 103 -9.50 5.09 3.81
CA THR A 103 -8.32 5.88 3.44
C THR A 103 -7.27 5.70 4.52
N LEU A 104 -6.08 5.31 4.09
CA LEU A 104 -4.98 5.00 4.97
C LEU A 104 -3.78 5.89 4.60
N PRO A 105 -3.61 7.04 5.27
CA PRO A 105 -2.45 7.90 5.07
C PRO A 105 -1.36 7.57 6.09
N TYR A 106 -0.12 7.48 5.63
CA TYR A 106 1.00 7.21 6.52
C TYR A 106 2.31 7.72 5.92
N GLN A 107 3.25 8.11 6.76
CA GLN A 107 4.58 8.47 6.30
C GLN A 107 5.59 7.38 6.69
N VAL A 108 6.31 6.86 5.71
CA VAL A 108 7.30 5.81 5.88
C VAL A 108 8.69 6.40 5.69
N ARG A 109 9.58 6.12 6.63
CA ARG A 109 10.98 6.51 6.51
C ARG A 109 11.82 5.30 6.13
N VAL A 110 12.63 5.45 5.09
CA VAL A 110 13.57 4.41 4.66
C VAL A 110 14.97 4.85 5.05
N CYS A 111 15.63 4.06 5.87
CA CYS A 111 16.96 4.34 6.40
C CYS A 111 17.97 3.31 5.89
N PRO A 112 19.19 3.72 5.53
CA PRO A 112 20.21 2.76 5.10
C PRO A 112 20.81 1.97 6.26
N ASN A 113 20.88 2.56 7.46
CA ASN A 113 21.57 1.98 8.61
C ASN A 113 20.70 1.90 9.86
N CYS A 114 19.41 1.68 9.68
CA CYS A 114 18.50 1.50 10.80
C CYS A 114 18.55 0.04 11.29
N SER A 115 19.72 -0.40 11.73
CA SER A 115 19.93 -1.77 12.14
C SER A 115 18.93 -2.21 13.21
N GLY A 116 18.30 -3.33 13.00
CA GLY A 116 17.30 -3.85 13.91
C GLY A 116 15.91 -3.23 13.77
N LEU A 117 15.75 -2.24 12.88
CA LEU A 117 14.47 -1.59 12.63
C LEU A 117 13.80 -2.17 11.37
N PRO A 118 12.47 -2.26 11.34
CA PRO A 118 11.77 -2.85 10.21
C PRO A 118 11.86 -2.04 8.93
N ASN A 119 12.22 -0.76 9.02
CA ASN A 119 12.28 0.16 7.89
C ASN A 119 13.69 0.32 7.30
N ASN A 120 14.53 -0.68 7.46
CA ASN A 120 15.82 -0.72 6.79
C ASN A 120 15.63 -1.07 5.31
N CYS A 121 16.42 -0.44 4.45
CA CYS A 121 16.34 -0.56 2.99
C CYS A 121 16.70 -1.99 2.50
N PRO A 122 15.96 -2.59 1.55
CA PRO A 122 14.72 -2.09 0.97
C PRO A 122 13.53 -2.26 1.93
N VAL A 123 12.53 -1.40 1.76
CA VAL A 123 11.32 -1.45 2.59
C VAL A 123 10.16 -1.95 1.74
N ALA A 124 9.51 -3.02 2.18
CA ALA A 124 8.35 -3.59 1.50
C ALA A 124 7.06 -3.00 2.07
N ILE A 125 6.23 -2.46 1.19
CA ILE A 125 4.93 -1.88 1.53
C ILE A 125 3.83 -2.82 1.05
N GLN A 126 2.96 -3.20 1.98
CA GLN A 126 1.77 -4.01 1.70
C GLN A 126 0.59 -3.47 2.48
N VAL A 127 -0.62 -3.79 2.02
CA VAL A 127 -1.87 -3.49 2.74
C VAL A 127 -2.59 -4.80 2.98
N GLN A 128 -2.92 -5.08 4.23
CA GLN A 128 -3.58 -6.31 4.66
C GLN A 128 -5.01 -6.02 5.05
N LEU A 129 -5.93 -6.87 4.61
CA LEU A 129 -7.32 -6.83 5.05
C LEU A 129 -7.40 -7.54 6.42
N THR A 130 -7.74 -6.78 7.48
CA THR A 130 -7.72 -7.31 8.84
C THR A 130 -9.09 -7.47 9.48
N GLY A 131 -10.11 -6.88 8.86
CA GLY A 131 -11.50 -7.01 9.32
C GLY A 131 -12.23 -8.13 8.59
N VAL A 132 -13.52 -7.91 8.29
CA VAL A 132 -14.32 -8.89 7.54
C VAL A 132 -13.78 -9.03 6.11
N ALA A 133 -14.00 -10.18 5.50
CA ALA A 133 -13.65 -10.43 4.11
C ALA A 133 -14.45 -9.50 3.18
N ILE A 134 -13.92 -9.27 1.99
CA ILE A 134 -14.59 -8.48 0.94
C ILE A 134 -14.85 -9.33 -0.28
N THR A 135 -15.83 -8.94 -1.08
CA THR A 135 -16.18 -9.63 -2.33
C THR A 135 -15.67 -8.90 -3.57
N ALA A 136 -15.53 -7.59 -3.49
CA ALA A 136 -15.14 -6.75 -4.61
C ALA A 136 -14.63 -5.40 -4.12
N GLY A 137 -13.96 -4.68 -4.98
CA GLY A 137 -13.54 -3.31 -4.66
C GLY A 137 -12.70 -2.67 -5.73
N THR A 138 -12.33 -1.42 -5.44
CA THR A 138 -11.38 -0.64 -6.24
C THR A 138 -10.41 0.03 -5.28
N SER A 139 -9.19 0.31 -5.74
CA SER A 139 -8.21 0.98 -4.90
C SER A 139 -7.26 1.86 -5.68
N ASN A 140 -6.62 2.77 -4.96
CA ASN A 140 -5.55 3.61 -5.46
C ASN A 140 -4.48 3.72 -4.38
N LEU A 141 -3.26 3.36 -4.72
CA LEU A 141 -2.10 3.53 -3.86
C LEU A 141 -1.19 4.59 -4.47
N LEU A 142 -0.88 5.61 -3.69
CA LEU A 142 0.04 6.67 -4.09
C LEU A 142 1.18 6.74 -3.09
N ILE A 143 2.41 6.66 -3.58
CA ILE A 143 3.60 6.79 -2.76
C ILE A 143 4.47 7.88 -3.37
N GLU A 144 4.76 8.91 -2.57
CA GLU A 144 5.61 10.03 -2.99
C GLU A 144 6.78 10.18 -2.04
N ARG A 145 7.97 10.28 -2.60
CA ARG A 145 9.15 10.64 -1.80
C ARG A 145 9.12 12.14 -1.57
N VAL A 146 9.09 12.55 -0.30
CA VAL A 146 9.02 13.96 0.05
C VAL A 146 10.38 14.57 0.39
N TYR A 147 11.35 13.77 0.75
CA TYR A 147 12.79 14.13 0.79
C TYR A 147 13.69 13.02 1.29
#